data_5e3600028cd9d9a0fcd1c99ee1b36308
#
_entry.id   5e3600028cd9d9a0fcd1c99ee1b36308
#
_cell.length_a   1.000
_cell.length_b   1.000
_cell.length_c   1.000
_cell.angle_alpha   90.00
_cell.angle_beta   90.00
_cell.angle_gamma   90.00
#
_symmetry.space_group_name_H-M   'P 1'
#
loop_
_entity.id
_entity.type
_entity.pdbx_description
1 polymer ?
#
loop_
_entity_poly.entity_id
_entity_poly.type
_entity_poly.pdbx_seq_one_letter_code
_entity_poly.pdbx_strand_id
1 'polypeptide(L)'
;MLHTIKNLSLCAMFAIVAMTFAACSSDDDRDNPIVQQLIGSWRPISNCSSCGQSNTFETWYKDLTWDKHTIVDGNTELVRKGDFGCKENILHLRSVCPKGHDLKEIDFKVEINGDVLTLTDLKTKAATKYKRRK
;
A
#
# COMPACT_ATOMS: atom_id res chain seq x y z
N MET A 1 51.65 16.76 -2.31
CA MET A 1 51.25 15.62 -3.13
C MET A 1 50.30 14.68 -2.42
N LEU A 2 50.64 14.21 -1.25
CA LEU A 2 49.77 13.29 -0.50
C LEU A 2 48.42 13.93 -0.14
N HIS A 3 48.37 15.20 0.07
CA HIS A 3 47.13 15.92 0.43
C HIS A 3 46.13 15.96 -0.71
N THR A 4 46.63 16.05 -1.92
CA THR A 4 45.74 16.09 -3.11
C THR A 4 45.01 14.77 -3.32
N ILE A 5 45.67 13.66 -3.04
CA ILE A 5 45.10 12.33 -3.20
C ILE A 5 44.01 12.11 -2.14
N LYS A 6 44.22 12.57 -0.93
CA LYS A 6 43.22 12.46 0.13
C LYS A 6 41.95 13.25 -0.19
N ASN A 7 42.13 14.41 -0.76
CA ASN A 7 40.97 15.23 -1.13
C ASN A 7 40.17 14.61 -2.26
N LEU A 8 40.81 14.01 -3.21
CA LEU A 8 40.12 13.31 -4.29
C LEU A 8 39.31 12.13 -3.78
N SER A 9 39.87 11.39 -2.83
CA SER A 9 39.16 10.26 -2.24
C SER A 9 37.91 10.71 -1.50
N LEU A 10 37.99 11.81 -0.79
CA LEU A 10 36.85 12.35 -0.07
C LEU A 10 35.72 12.80 -1.00
N CYS A 11 36.08 13.44 -2.10
CA CYS A 11 35.11 13.87 -3.09
C CYS A 11 34.39 12.68 -3.73
N ALA A 12 35.11 11.61 -3.99
CA ALA A 12 34.51 10.41 -4.57
C ALA A 12 33.49 9.78 -3.62
N MET A 13 33.78 9.75 -2.33
CA MET A 13 32.85 9.22 -1.34
C MET A 13 31.57 10.05 -1.25
N PHE A 14 31.69 11.35 -1.35
CA PHE A 14 30.55 12.24 -1.33
C PHE A 14 29.61 12.01 -2.52
N ALA A 15 30.18 11.82 -3.69
CA ALA A 15 29.39 11.59 -4.89
C ALA A 15 28.57 10.30 -4.78
N ILE A 16 29.15 9.25 -4.21
CA ILE A 16 28.46 7.96 -4.04
C ILE A 16 27.27 8.11 -3.08
N VAL A 17 27.45 8.83 -1.98
CA VAL A 17 26.39 9.04 -1.01
C VAL A 17 25.23 9.80 -1.62
N ALA A 18 25.52 10.84 -2.40
CA ALA A 18 24.49 11.62 -3.06
C ALA A 18 23.67 10.79 -4.05
N MET A 19 24.32 9.93 -4.79
CA MET A 19 23.63 9.03 -5.73
C MET A 19 22.72 8.04 -5.02
N THR A 20 23.14 7.55 -3.87
CA THR A 20 22.34 6.63 -3.06
C THR A 20 21.04 7.27 -2.60
N PHE A 21 21.08 8.52 -2.17
CA PHE A 21 19.88 9.24 -1.77
C PHE A 21 18.91 9.44 -2.90
N ALA A 22 19.38 9.79 -4.07
CA ALA A 22 18.53 9.98 -5.24
C ALA A 22 17.85 8.69 -5.66
N ALA A 23 18.53 7.56 -5.58
CA ALA A 23 17.98 6.26 -5.92
C ALA A 23 16.91 5.83 -4.91
N CYS A 24 17.10 6.08 -3.62
CA CYS A 24 16.16 5.69 -2.58
C CYS A 24 14.82 6.41 -2.68
N SER A 25 14.80 7.66 -3.14
CA SER A 25 13.57 8.44 -3.17
C SER A 25 12.54 7.94 -4.17
N SER A 26 12.98 7.24 -5.23
CA SER A 26 12.06 6.74 -6.25
C SER A 26 11.45 5.38 -5.91
N ASP A 27 12.06 4.62 -5.00
CA ASP A 27 11.64 3.26 -4.66
C ASP A 27 11.05 3.15 -3.25
N ASP A 28 10.88 4.26 -2.53
CA ASP A 28 10.45 4.30 -1.14
C ASP A 28 9.15 3.53 -0.89
N ASP A 29 8.16 3.67 -1.78
CA ASP A 29 6.87 3.04 -1.60
C ASP A 29 6.96 1.52 -1.64
N ARG A 30 7.79 0.97 -2.53
CA ARG A 30 7.96 -0.48 -2.67
C ARG A 30 8.77 -1.10 -1.54
N ASP A 31 9.76 -0.36 -1.04
CA ASP A 31 10.64 -0.82 0.01
C ASP A 31 10.05 -0.61 1.41
N ASN A 32 8.93 0.08 1.50
CA ASN A 32 8.26 0.33 2.77
C ASN A 32 7.83 -1.00 3.40
N PRO A 33 8.26 -1.31 4.65
CA PRO A 33 7.88 -2.57 5.30
C PRO A 33 6.38 -2.77 5.41
N ILE A 34 5.62 -1.69 5.52
CA ILE A 34 4.15 -1.76 5.57
C ILE A 34 3.61 -2.25 4.23
N VAL A 35 4.15 -1.75 3.12
CA VAL A 35 3.74 -2.20 1.79
C VAL A 35 4.02 -3.68 1.62
N GLN A 36 5.19 -4.16 2.07
CA GLN A 36 5.54 -5.58 1.97
C GLN A 36 4.57 -6.45 2.76
N GLN A 37 4.12 -6.00 3.92
CA GLN A 37 3.13 -6.72 4.72
C GLN A 37 1.73 -6.60 4.15
N LEU A 38 1.43 -5.51 3.46
CA LEU A 38 0.12 -5.25 2.86
C LEU A 38 -0.15 -6.12 1.63
N ILE A 39 0.89 -6.47 0.88
CA ILE A 39 0.76 -7.25 -0.35
C ILE A 39 0.00 -8.55 -0.06
N GLY A 40 -1.04 -8.81 -0.84
CA GLY A 40 -1.90 -9.96 -0.69
C GLY A 40 -3.37 -9.59 -0.72
N SER A 41 -4.22 -10.54 -0.40
CA SER A 41 -5.68 -10.36 -0.40
C SER A 41 -6.22 -10.32 1.01
N TRP A 42 -7.18 -9.44 1.22
CA TRP A 42 -7.74 -9.18 2.54
C TRP A 42 -9.27 -9.13 2.45
N ARG A 43 -9.92 -9.64 3.48
CA ARG A 43 -11.39 -9.67 3.56
C ARG A 43 -11.84 -8.86 4.77
N PRO A 44 -12.85 -7.97 4.62
CA PRO A 44 -13.37 -7.21 5.76
C PRO A 44 -13.88 -8.14 6.87
N ILE A 45 -13.58 -7.78 8.12
CA ILE A 45 -14.09 -8.50 9.29
C ILE A 45 -15.40 -7.85 9.68
N SER A 46 -16.49 -8.65 9.69
CA SER A 46 -17.78 -8.18 10.15
C SER A 46 -17.87 -8.33 11.66
N ASN A 47 -18.31 -7.27 12.34
CA ASN A 47 -18.57 -7.30 13.78
C ASN A 47 -19.98 -7.81 14.11
N CYS A 48 -20.76 -8.10 13.09
CA CYS A 48 -22.13 -8.55 13.25
C CYS A 48 -22.22 -10.06 13.03
N SER A 49 -22.53 -10.80 14.07
CA SER A 49 -22.60 -12.26 14.01
C SER A 49 -23.75 -12.75 13.13
N SER A 50 -24.77 -11.94 12.94
CA SER A 50 -25.94 -12.29 12.12
C SER A 50 -25.83 -11.84 10.68
N CYS A 51 -24.79 -11.08 10.33
CA CYS A 51 -24.63 -10.51 8.99
C CYS A 51 -23.97 -11.44 7.98
N GLY A 52 -23.44 -12.58 8.42
CA GLY A 52 -22.67 -13.47 7.57
C GLY A 52 -21.31 -12.92 7.20
N GLN A 53 -20.58 -13.65 6.37
CA GLN A 53 -19.27 -13.20 5.90
C GLN A 53 -19.43 -12.21 4.76
N SER A 54 -18.52 -11.21 4.74
CA SER A 54 -18.46 -10.28 3.61
C SER A 54 -18.07 -11.04 2.35
N ASN A 55 -18.79 -10.79 1.26
CA ASN A 55 -18.50 -11.36 -0.04
C ASN A 55 -17.50 -10.56 -0.85
N THR A 56 -16.90 -9.54 -0.25
CA THR A 56 -15.91 -8.71 -0.92
C THR A 56 -14.51 -9.02 -0.39
N PHE A 57 -13.51 -8.79 -1.22
CA PHE A 57 -12.12 -8.83 -0.81
C PHE A 57 -11.31 -7.83 -1.62
N GLU A 58 -10.19 -7.37 -1.05
CA GLU A 58 -9.31 -6.40 -1.68
C GLU A 58 -7.93 -7.02 -1.82
N THR A 59 -7.28 -6.78 -2.94
CA THR A 59 -5.95 -7.30 -3.23
C THR A 59 -4.98 -6.15 -3.48
N TRP A 60 -3.85 -6.19 -2.81
CA TRP A 60 -2.77 -5.21 -2.93
C TRP A 60 -1.60 -5.90 -3.61
N TYR A 61 -1.12 -5.36 -4.72
CA TYR A 61 -0.10 -6.00 -5.56
C TYR A 61 1.26 -5.32 -5.42
N LYS A 62 2.31 -6.07 -5.73
CA LYS A 62 3.69 -5.56 -5.65
C LYS A 62 3.97 -4.39 -6.58
N ASP A 63 3.25 -4.27 -7.66
CA ASP A 63 3.39 -3.18 -8.62
C ASP A 63 2.68 -1.90 -8.19
N LEU A 64 2.21 -1.86 -6.94
CA LEU A 64 1.48 -0.73 -6.36
C LEU A 64 0.10 -0.53 -7.00
N THR A 65 -0.47 -1.59 -7.52
CA THR A 65 -1.88 -1.58 -7.95
C THR A 65 -2.75 -2.28 -6.91
N TRP A 66 -4.03 -2.01 -6.98
CA TRP A 66 -5.02 -2.51 -6.04
C TRP A 66 -6.31 -2.80 -6.78
N ASP A 67 -7.02 -3.82 -6.36
CA ASP A 67 -8.37 -4.04 -6.85
C ASP A 67 -9.27 -4.57 -5.73
N LYS A 68 -10.57 -4.42 -5.95
CA LYS A 68 -11.60 -4.90 -5.05
C LYS A 68 -12.58 -5.74 -5.87
N HIS A 69 -12.86 -6.92 -5.36
CA HIS A 69 -13.77 -7.87 -5.99
C HIS A 69 -14.90 -8.22 -5.04
N THR A 70 -16.03 -8.61 -5.62
CA THR A 70 -17.14 -9.22 -4.90
C THR A 70 -17.40 -10.60 -5.48
N ILE A 71 -17.90 -11.51 -4.65
CA ILE A 71 -18.23 -12.86 -5.06
C ILE A 71 -19.77 -12.94 -5.17
N VAL A 72 -20.25 -13.23 -6.38
CA VAL A 72 -21.69 -13.35 -6.67
C VAL A 72 -21.92 -14.69 -7.34
N ASP A 73 -22.73 -15.54 -6.71
CA ASP A 73 -23.07 -16.88 -7.23
C ASP A 73 -21.82 -17.72 -7.59
N GLY A 74 -20.78 -17.62 -6.76
CA GLY A 74 -19.52 -18.32 -6.97
C GLY A 74 -18.58 -17.69 -7.98
N ASN A 75 -18.99 -16.61 -8.64
CA ASN A 75 -18.16 -15.88 -9.59
C ASN A 75 -17.59 -14.62 -8.98
N THR A 76 -16.37 -14.27 -9.38
CA THR A 76 -15.70 -13.08 -8.91
C THR A 76 -15.91 -11.93 -9.88
N GLU A 77 -16.38 -10.79 -9.37
CA GLU A 77 -16.61 -9.60 -10.18
C GLU A 77 -15.76 -8.44 -9.67
N LEU A 78 -15.14 -7.71 -10.59
CA LEU A 78 -14.33 -6.53 -10.27
C LEU A 78 -15.25 -5.36 -9.91
N VAL A 79 -15.08 -4.80 -8.71
CA VAL A 79 -15.87 -3.66 -8.22
C VAL A 79 -15.13 -2.36 -8.43
N ARG A 80 -13.85 -2.33 -8.10
CA ARG A 80 -12.99 -1.14 -8.26
C ARG A 80 -11.55 -1.57 -8.51
N LYS A 81 -10.79 -0.71 -9.14
CA LYS A 81 -9.36 -0.91 -9.36
C LYS A 81 -8.62 0.42 -9.22
N GLY A 82 -7.35 0.37 -8.96
CA GLY A 82 -6.57 1.58 -8.82
C GLY A 82 -5.12 1.35 -8.51
N ASP A 83 -4.50 2.38 -7.97
CA ASP A 83 -3.12 2.34 -7.54
C ASP A 83 -2.99 2.96 -6.15
N PHE A 84 -1.86 2.70 -5.50
CA PHE A 84 -1.63 3.21 -4.17
C PHE A 84 -0.16 3.58 -3.96
N GLY A 85 0.06 4.47 -3.01
CA GLY A 85 1.38 4.77 -2.48
C GLY A 85 1.32 4.74 -0.97
N CYS A 86 2.44 4.50 -0.32
CA CYS A 86 2.49 4.47 1.13
C CYS A 86 3.76 5.14 1.61
N LYS A 87 3.62 6.13 2.46
CA LYS A 87 4.73 6.82 3.08
C LYS A 87 4.60 6.67 4.58
N GLU A 88 5.59 6.02 5.21
CA GLU A 88 5.51 5.62 6.60
C GLU A 88 4.27 4.73 6.80
N ASN A 89 3.31 5.15 7.61
CA ASN A 89 2.07 4.39 7.82
C ASN A 89 0.84 5.06 7.20
N ILE A 90 1.05 6.01 6.30
CA ILE A 90 -0.03 6.68 5.58
C ILE A 90 -0.12 6.13 4.17
N LEU A 91 -1.26 5.57 3.85
CA LEU A 91 -1.56 4.93 2.57
C LEU A 91 -2.48 5.85 1.76
N HIS A 92 -2.05 6.18 0.54
CA HIS A 92 -2.88 6.95 -0.38
C HIS A 92 -3.40 6.00 -1.46
N LEU A 93 -4.71 5.87 -1.55
CA LEU A 93 -5.37 4.99 -2.52
C LEU A 93 -6.16 5.82 -3.52
N ARG A 94 -5.90 5.60 -4.81
CA ARG A 94 -6.69 6.16 -5.91
C ARG A 94 -7.41 5.01 -6.60
N SER A 95 -8.71 5.11 -6.74
CA SER A 95 -9.48 4.02 -7.34
C SER A 95 -10.62 4.54 -8.22
N VAL A 96 -10.97 3.73 -9.22
CA VAL A 96 -12.07 4.02 -10.15
C VAL A 96 -12.95 2.77 -10.29
N CYS A 97 -14.18 2.97 -10.73
CA CYS A 97 -15.03 1.87 -11.17
C CYS A 97 -14.43 1.23 -12.43
N PRO A 98 -14.78 -0.04 -12.76
CA PRO A 98 -14.23 -0.72 -13.94
C PRO A 98 -14.42 0.04 -15.25
N LYS A 99 -15.47 0.86 -15.35
CA LYS A 99 -15.73 1.69 -16.53
C LYS A 99 -14.93 2.98 -16.58
N GLY A 100 -14.03 3.21 -15.61
CA GLY A 100 -13.18 4.38 -15.57
C GLY A 100 -13.83 5.64 -15.02
N HIS A 101 -14.99 5.51 -14.39
CA HIS A 101 -15.72 6.61 -13.78
C HIS A 101 -15.57 6.62 -12.27
N ASP A 102 -15.91 7.75 -11.63
CA ASP A 102 -15.99 7.85 -10.19
C ASP A 102 -14.63 7.65 -9.49
N LEU A 103 -13.66 8.49 -9.89
CA LEU A 103 -12.34 8.50 -9.24
C LEU A 103 -12.50 8.88 -7.77
N LYS A 104 -11.93 8.06 -6.89
CA LYS A 104 -11.88 8.32 -5.45
C LYS A 104 -10.44 8.29 -4.99
N GLU A 105 -10.09 9.24 -4.11
CA GLU A 105 -8.78 9.30 -3.47
C GLU A 105 -9.01 9.34 -1.98
N ILE A 106 -8.41 8.40 -1.27
CA ILE A 106 -8.58 8.26 0.18
C ILE A 106 -7.22 8.05 0.82
N ASP A 107 -6.97 8.76 1.91
CA ASP A 107 -5.78 8.56 2.73
C ASP A 107 -6.14 7.77 3.97
N PHE A 108 -5.39 6.71 4.22
CA PHE A 108 -5.59 5.83 5.37
C PHE A 108 -4.37 5.79 6.26
N LYS A 109 -4.60 5.66 7.55
CA LYS A 109 -3.58 5.19 8.47
C LYS A 109 -3.62 3.67 8.46
N VAL A 110 -2.46 3.03 8.31
CA VAL A 110 -2.34 1.58 8.19
C VAL A 110 -1.75 0.99 9.46
N GLU A 111 -2.40 -0.05 9.98
CA GLU A 111 -1.86 -0.86 11.06
C GLU A 111 -2.02 -2.33 10.68
N ILE A 112 -0.93 -3.10 10.76
CA ILE A 112 -0.94 -4.52 10.44
C ILE A 112 -0.39 -5.29 11.63
N ASN A 113 -1.19 -6.20 12.17
CA ASN A 113 -0.80 -7.11 13.24
C ASN A 113 -1.03 -8.54 12.78
N GLY A 114 0.03 -9.19 12.28
CA GLY A 114 -0.09 -10.55 11.74
C GLY A 114 -1.04 -10.60 10.56
N ASP A 115 -2.15 -11.30 10.72
CA ASP A 115 -3.15 -11.48 9.67
C ASP A 115 -4.29 -10.46 9.73
N VAL A 116 -4.18 -9.43 10.57
CA VAL A 116 -5.21 -8.40 10.73
C VAL A 116 -4.67 -7.05 10.24
N LEU A 117 -5.39 -6.46 9.30
CA LEU A 117 -5.12 -5.13 8.75
C LEU A 117 -6.19 -4.17 9.25
N THR A 118 -5.78 -3.00 9.74
CA THR A 118 -6.71 -1.93 10.10
C THR A 118 -6.41 -0.71 9.23
N LEU A 119 -7.40 -0.27 8.48
CA LEU A 119 -7.34 0.97 7.69
C LEU A 119 -8.25 2.00 8.33
N THR A 120 -7.68 3.13 8.73
CA THR A 120 -8.43 4.25 9.30
C THR A 120 -8.44 5.39 8.30
N ASP A 121 -9.62 5.77 7.83
CA ASP A 121 -9.78 6.92 6.94
C ASP A 121 -9.41 8.19 7.71
N LEU A 122 -8.43 8.93 7.20
CA LEU A 122 -7.93 10.12 7.90
C LEU A 122 -8.96 11.25 7.90
N LYS A 123 -9.86 11.28 6.94
CA LYS A 123 -10.87 12.31 6.82
C LYS A 123 -12.07 12.04 7.72
N THR A 124 -12.61 10.83 7.68
CA THR A 124 -13.82 10.48 8.42
C THR A 124 -13.54 9.86 9.78
N LYS A 125 -12.29 9.42 10.01
CA LYS A 125 -11.85 8.69 11.20
C LYS A 125 -12.48 7.32 11.37
N ALA A 126 -13.17 6.82 10.34
CA ALA A 126 -13.74 5.48 10.36
C ALA A 126 -12.64 4.44 10.15
N ALA A 127 -12.64 3.41 10.98
CA ALA A 127 -11.67 2.31 10.91
C ALA A 127 -12.35 1.06 10.42
N THR A 128 -11.71 0.37 9.48
CA THR A 128 -12.18 -0.92 8.97
C THR A 128 -11.09 -1.95 9.18
N LYS A 129 -11.46 -3.09 9.71
CA LYS A 129 -10.54 -4.19 9.94
C LYS A 129 -10.72 -5.27 8.88
N TYR A 130 -9.62 -5.86 8.50
CA TYR A 130 -9.57 -6.90 7.48
C TYR A 130 -8.75 -8.07 8.01
N LYS A 131 -9.08 -9.26 7.53
CA LYS A 131 -8.30 -10.46 7.81
C LYS A 131 -7.66 -10.94 6.51
N ARG A 132 -6.41 -11.42 6.60
CA ARG A 132 -5.71 -11.96 5.44
C ARG A 132 -6.46 -13.17 4.89
N ARG A 133 -6.70 -13.14 3.61
CA ARG A 133 -7.36 -14.23 2.88
C ARG A 133 -6.32 -15.28 2.52
N LYS A 134 -6.62 -16.50 2.83
CA LYS A 134 -5.73 -17.65 2.53
C LYS A 134 -6.22 -18.43 1.32
#